data_c4f97cd792db6ffb7531dc77c4d6d14b
#
_entry.id   c4f97cd792db6ffb7531dc77c4d6d14b
#
_cell.length_a   1.000
_cell.length_b   1.000
_cell.length_c   1.000
_cell.angle_alpha   90.00
_cell.angle_beta   90.00
_cell.angle_gamma   90.00
#
_symmetry.space_group_name_H-M   'P 1'
#
loop_
_entity.id
_entity.type
_entity.pdbx_description
1 polymer ?
#
loop_
_entity_poly.entity_id
_entity_poly.type
_entity_poly.pdbx_seq_one_letter_code
_entity_poly.pdbx_strand_id
1 'polypeptide(L)'
;MKQISNYKAWAFCIAMLLTTTWLSAQTDTSIPKLIQKNGRYTLLVDNKPFFVLGGQCGNSSNWAYMLPNVWNVMKEMHANTLEIPVYWEQLEPQEGKFDFSQVQSVLNQARQNNMRLIFLWFATWKNGSNHYMPE
;
A
#
# COMPACT_ATOMS: atom_id res chain seq x y z
N MET A 1 -37.59 48.38 25.85
CA MET A 1 -37.53 47.18 25.07
C MET A 1 -36.02 46.75 24.94
N LYS A 2 -35.61 45.68 25.62
CA LYS A 2 -34.24 45.20 25.59
C LYS A 2 -34.09 44.30 24.37
N GLN A 3 -33.32 44.72 23.35
CA GLN A 3 -32.84 43.86 22.29
C GLN A 3 -31.81 42.92 22.91
N ILE A 4 -32.21 41.70 23.21
CA ILE A 4 -31.27 40.66 23.60
C ILE A 4 -30.65 40.16 22.30
N SER A 5 -29.41 40.50 22.16
CA SER A 5 -28.57 40.29 21.00
C SER A 5 -28.44 38.78 20.65
N ASN A 6 -28.84 38.45 19.45
CA ASN A 6 -28.77 37.08 18.89
C ASN A 6 -27.34 36.56 18.64
N TYR A 7 -26.31 37.37 18.97
CA TYR A 7 -24.91 36.98 18.73
C TYR A 7 -24.45 35.76 19.54
N LYS A 8 -25.07 35.56 20.74
CA LYS A 8 -24.74 34.37 21.57
C LYS A 8 -25.23 33.07 20.94
N ALA A 9 -26.38 33.09 20.26
CA ALA A 9 -26.91 31.94 19.53
C ALA A 9 -26.06 31.64 18.29
N TRP A 10 -25.63 32.67 17.57
CA TRP A 10 -24.73 32.50 16.40
C TRP A 10 -23.33 32.00 16.80
N ALA A 11 -22.78 32.50 17.91
CA ALA A 11 -21.49 32.02 18.43
C ALA A 11 -21.55 30.53 18.86
N PHE A 12 -22.69 30.09 19.42
CA PHE A 12 -22.88 28.70 19.81
C PHE A 12 -23.02 27.78 18.59
N CYS A 13 -23.71 28.20 17.52
CA CYS A 13 -23.80 27.45 16.27
C CYS A 13 -22.45 27.34 15.54
N ILE A 14 -21.65 28.41 15.54
CA ILE A 14 -20.32 28.41 14.93
C ILE A 14 -19.37 27.51 15.74
N ALA A 15 -19.42 27.51 17.06
CA ALA A 15 -18.63 26.62 17.90
C ALA A 15 -19.00 25.16 17.70
N MET A 16 -20.28 24.83 17.49
CA MET A 16 -20.73 23.47 17.19
C MET A 16 -20.26 22.97 15.79
N LEU A 17 -20.17 23.86 14.80
CA LEU A 17 -19.67 23.56 13.46
C LEU A 17 -18.15 23.31 13.43
N LEU A 18 -17.41 23.93 14.35
CA LEU A 18 -15.95 23.76 14.42
C LEU A 18 -15.53 22.46 15.14
N THR A 19 -16.42 21.82 15.90
CA THR A 19 -16.09 20.54 16.58
C THR A 19 -16.29 19.30 15.72
N THR A 20 -16.90 19.42 14.53
CA THR A 20 -17.18 18.26 13.66
C THR A 20 -16.03 17.87 12.71
N THR A 21 -14.90 18.60 12.69
CA THR A 21 -13.82 18.36 11.73
C THR A 21 -12.72 17.43 12.21
N TRP A 22 -12.83 16.83 13.41
CA TRP A 22 -11.80 15.95 13.96
C TRP A 22 -12.17 14.47 13.95
N LEU A 23 -13.09 14.05 13.09
CA LEU A 23 -13.26 12.64 12.80
C LEU A 23 -12.24 12.23 11.72
N SER A 24 -10.95 12.32 12.04
CA SER A 24 -9.93 11.58 11.30
C SER A 24 -10.30 10.10 11.44
N ALA A 25 -10.82 9.51 10.38
CA ALA A 25 -10.87 8.07 10.29
C ALA A 25 -9.43 7.57 10.43
N GLN A 26 -9.04 7.18 11.65
CA GLN A 26 -7.83 6.42 11.88
C GLN A 26 -7.99 5.16 11.04
N THR A 27 -7.36 5.14 9.87
CA THR A 27 -7.20 3.89 9.14
C THR A 27 -6.37 3.01 10.04
N ASP A 28 -7.02 2.03 10.67
CA ASP A 28 -6.35 1.00 11.46
C ASP A 28 -5.47 0.21 10.48
N THR A 29 -4.25 0.69 10.28
CA THR A 29 -3.22 0.04 9.47
C THR A 29 -2.62 -1.11 10.26
N SER A 30 -3.47 -2.05 10.67
CA SER A 30 -2.99 -3.24 11.35
C SER A 30 -2.14 -4.08 10.39
N ILE A 31 -1.01 -4.56 10.91
CA ILE A 31 -0.15 -5.50 10.16
C ILE A 31 -1.00 -6.71 9.76
N PRO A 32 -0.93 -7.16 8.49
CA PRO A 32 -1.61 -8.36 8.04
C PRO A 32 -1.25 -9.55 8.94
N LYS A 33 -2.24 -10.36 9.29
CA LYS A 33 -2.06 -11.49 10.20
C LYS A 33 -2.86 -12.70 9.75
N LEU A 34 -2.30 -13.87 9.98
CA LEU A 34 -2.97 -15.13 9.76
C LEU A 34 -3.62 -15.57 11.07
N ILE A 35 -4.93 -15.79 11.06
CA ILE A 35 -5.66 -16.31 12.22
C ILE A 35 -6.19 -17.72 11.92
N GLN A 36 -6.30 -18.54 12.96
CA GLN A 36 -6.95 -19.84 12.88
C GLN A 36 -8.27 -19.83 13.64
N LYS A 37 -9.33 -20.30 13.01
CA LYS A 37 -10.64 -20.50 13.64
C LYS A 37 -11.28 -21.79 13.11
N ASN A 38 -11.69 -22.67 14.01
CA ASN A 38 -12.35 -23.94 13.66
C ASN A 38 -11.53 -24.80 12.66
N GLY A 39 -10.22 -24.88 12.83
CA GLY A 39 -9.32 -25.66 11.98
C GLY A 39 -9.02 -25.01 10.61
N ARG A 40 -9.53 -23.82 10.33
CA ARG A 40 -9.31 -23.09 9.07
C ARG A 40 -8.47 -21.84 9.32
N TYR A 41 -7.61 -21.49 8.36
CA TYR A 41 -6.81 -20.28 8.41
C TYR A 41 -7.44 -19.17 7.57
N THR A 42 -7.36 -17.95 8.06
CA THR A 42 -7.86 -16.75 7.37
C THR A 42 -6.80 -15.66 7.47
N LEU A 43 -6.41 -15.11 6.32
CA LEU A 43 -5.59 -13.90 6.26
C LEU A 43 -6.49 -12.69 6.58
N LEU A 44 -6.07 -11.87 7.53
CA LEU A 44 -6.67 -10.58 7.80
C LEU A 44 -5.77 -9.48 7.26
N VAL A 45 -6.35 -8.57 6.50
CA VAL A 45 -5.74 -7.30 6.07
C VAL A 45 -6.67 -6.19 6.54
N ASP A 46 -6.12 -5.20 7.24
CA ASP A 46 -6.89 -4.13 7.89
C ASP A 46 -8.01 -4.71 8.80
N ASN A 47 -7.67 -5.78 9.55
CA ASN A 47 -8.56 -6.55 10.43
C ASN A 47 -9.79 -7.21 9.74
N LYS A 48 -9.82 -7.29 8.41
CA LYS A 48 -10.89 -7.91 7.63
C LYS A 48 -10.38 -9.15 6.91
N PRO A 49 -11.21 -10.21 6.78
CA PRO A 49 -10.86 -11.36 5.94
C PRO A 49 -10.47 -10.90 4.52
N PHE A 50 -9.31 -11.35 4.07
CA PHE A 50 -8.78 -11.01 2.76
C PHE A 50 -8.42 -12.27 1.98
N PHE A 51 -9.03 -12.42 0.83
CA PHE A 51 -8.71 -13.48 -0.11
C PHE A 51 -7.76 -12.94 -1.18
N VAL A 52 -6.56 -13.51 -1.28
CA VAL A 52 -5.57 -13.12 -2.29
C VAL A 52 -6.02 -13.66 -3.64
N LEU A 53 -6.40 -12.76 -4.54
CA LEU A 53 -6.56 -13.03 -5.96
C LEU A 53 -5.46 -12.24 -6.67
N GLY A 54 -4.34 -12.87 -6.96
CA GLY A 54 -3.15 -12.17 -7.40
C GLY A 54 -2.50 -12.79 -8.62
N GLY A 55 -1.57 -12.03 -9.18
CA GLY A 55 -0.65 -12.47 -10.20
C GLY A 55 0.76 -12.02 -9.89
N GLN A 56 1.73 -12.80 -10.34
CA GLN A 56 3.13 -12.44 -10.30
C GLN A 56 3.52 -11.80 -11.63
N CYS A 57 4.13 -10.62 -11.60
CA CYS A 57 4.74 -10.05 -12.80
C CYS A 57 6.09 -10.71 -13.11
N GLY A 58 6.56 -10.56 -14.36
CA GLY A 58 7.86 -11.09 -14.78
C GLY A 58 9.01 -10.50 -13.99
N ASN A 59 10.13 -11.23 -13.95
CA ASN A 59 11.30 -10.88 -13.16
C ASN A 59 11.87 -9.48 -13.46
N SER A 60 11.71 -8.96 -14.67
CA SER A 60 12.16 -7.61 -15.07
C SER A 60 11.04 -6.59 -15.20
N SER A 61 9.86 -6.87 -14.65
CA SER A 61 8.67 -6.03 -14.83
C SER A 61 8.46 -4.99 -13.72
N ASN A 62 9.37 -4.85 -12.77
CA ASN A 62 9.28 -3.83 -11.72
C ASN A 62 9.79 -2.45 -12.16
N TRP A 63 10.42 -2.34 -13.33
CA TRP A 63 10.89 -1.07 -13.86
C TRP A 63 9.75 -0.10 -14.12
N ALA A 64 9.95 1.18 -13.82
CA ALA A 64 8.90 2.21 -13.86
C ALA A 64 8.16 2.26 -15.22
N TYR A 65 8.84 2.04 -16.32
CA TYR A 65 8.26 2.04 -17.67
C TYR A 65 7.39 0.81 -17.97
N MET A 66 7.56 -0.29 -17.23
CA MET A 66 6.76 -1.52 -17.38
C MET A 66 5.47 -1.50 -16.54
N LEU A 67 5.48 -0.75 -15.45
CA LEU A 67 4.39 -0.76 -14.47
C LEU A 67 3.01 -0.43 -15.05
N PRO A 68 2.84 0.51 -16.00
CA PRO A 68 1.53 0.78 -16.61
C PRO A 68 0.90 -0.48 -17.24
N ASN A 69 1.70 -1.29 -17.93
CA ASN A 69 1.23 -2.55 -18.52
C ASN A 69 0.87 -3.58 -17.44
N VAL A 70 1.68 -3.67 -16.38
CA VAL A 70 1.42 -4.57 -15.25
C VAL A 70 0.08 -4.23 -14.60
N TRP A 71 -0.17 -2.95 -14.28
CA TRP A 71 -1.43 -2.53 -13.67
C TRP A 71 -2.65 -2.79 -14.56
N ASN A 72 -2.53 -2.59 -15.87
CA ASN A 72 -3.61 -2.87 -16.81
C ASN A 72 -3.98 -4.36 -16.82
N VAL A 73 -2.99 -5.24 -16.94
CA VAL A 73 -3.22 -6.70 -16.89
C VAL A 73 -3.87 -7.12 -15.57
N MET A 74 -3.35 -6.61 -14.44
CA MET A 74 -3.92 -6.94 -13.13
C MET A 74 -5.37 -6.51 -12.98
N LYS A 75 -5.76 -5.36 -13.56
CA LYS A 75 -7.15 -4.89 -13.59
C LYS A 75 -8.04 -5.78 -14.46
N GLU A 76 -7.58 -6.15 -15.65
CA GLU A 76 -8.30 -7.05 -16.55
C GLU A 76 -8.55 -8.43 -15.91
N MET A 77 -7.59 -8.90 -15.11
CA MET A 77 -7.71 -10.14 -14.33
C MET A 77 -8.60 -9.99 -13.08
N HIS A 78 -9.10 -8.79 -12.77
CA HIS A 78 -9.80 -8.48 -11.52
C HIS A 78 -8.99 -8.85 -10.27
N ALA A 79 -7.66 -8.78 -10.36
CA ALA A 79 -6.77 -9.08 -9.26
C ALA A 79 -6.82 -7.99 -8.18
N ASN A 80 -6.55 -8.39 -6.94
CA ASN A 80 -6.44 -7.48 -5.80
C ASN A 80 -5.03 -7.43 -5.21
N THR A 81 -4.12 -8.28 -5.71
CA THR A 81 -2.76 -8.43 -5.19
C THR A 81 -1.78 -8.63 -6.32
N LEU A 82 -0.70 -7.88 -6.34
CA LEU A 82 0.43 -8.03 -7.26
C LEU A 82 1.64 -8.57 -6.49
N GLU A 83 2.21 -9.67 -6.96
CA GLU A 83 3.51 -10.15 -6.55
C GLU A 83 4.58 -9.59 -7.50
N ILE A 84 5.53 -8.80 -6.96
CA ILE A 84 6.48 -8.01 -7.75
C ILE A 84 7.90 -8.15 -7.18
N PRO A 85 8.92 -8.34 -8.03
CA PRO A 85 10.30 -8.43 -7.58
C PRO A 85 10.82 -7.07 -7.06
N VAL A 86 11.71 -7.15 -6.08
CA VAL A 86 12.56 -6.06 -5.59
C VAL A 86 13.98 -6.55 -5.65
N TYR A 87 14.85 -5.85 -6.37
CA TYR A 87 16.24 -6.24 -6.54
C TYR A 87 17.12 -5.54 -5.52
N TRP A 88 18.05 -6.27 -4.94
CA TRP A 88 18.99 -5.72 -3.97
C TRP A 88 19.80 -4.56 -4.57
N GLU A 89 20.34 -4.72 -5.78
CA GLU A 89 21.09 -3.70 -6.49
C GLU A 89 20.31 -2.38 -6.73
N GLN A 90 18.96 -2.45 -6.82
CA GLN A 90 18.12 -1.25 -6.91
C GLN A 90 17.93 -0.58 -5.56
N LEU A 91 17.83 -1.38 -4.49
CA LEU A 91 17.59 -0.87 -3.14
C LEU A 91 18.88 -0.38 -2.48
N GLU A 92 20.00 -1.03 -2.78
CA GLU A 92 21.33 -0.74 -2.27
C GLU A 92 22.34 -0.79 -3.42
N PRO A 93 22.37 0.26 -4.29
CA PRO A 93 23.25 0.28 -5.47
C PRO A 93 24.75 0.25 -5.14
N GLN A 94 25.11 0.66 -3.94
CA GLN A 94 26.46 0.55 -3.39
C GLN A 94 26.34 0.15 -1.92
N GLU A 95 27.27 -0.63 -1.41
CA GLU A 95 27.25 -1.09 -0.02
C GLU A 95 27.02 0.06 0.97
N GLY A 96 25.98 -0.08 1.80
CA GLY A 96 25.57 0.91 2.80
C GLY A 96 24.84 2.15 2.26
N LYS A 97 24.60 2.24 0.93
CA LYS A 97 23.86 3.37 0.34
C LYS A 97 22.51 2.89 -0.19
N PHE A 98 21.44 3.23 0.53
CA PHE A 98 20.10 2.77 0.21
C PHE A 98 19.33 3.80 -0.61
N ASP A 99 18.64 3.31 -1.68
CA ASP A 99 17.69 4.07 -2.49
C ASP A 99 16.33 3.35 -2.51
N PHE A 100 15.36 3.91 -1.82
CA PHE A 100 14.00 3.38 -1.74
C PHE A 100 13.06 3.95 -2.82
N SER A 101 13.55 4.77 -3.73
CA SER A 101 12.73 5.51 -4.71
C SER A 101 11.87 4.58 -5.56
N GLN A 102 12.45 3.48 -6.05
CA GLN A 102 11.74 2.49 -6.86
C GLN A 102 10.64 1.77 -6.05
N VAL A 103 10.96 1.31 -4.85
CA VAL A 103 9.99 0.66 -3.96
C VAL A 103 8.86 1.63 -3.59
N GLN A 104 9.19 2.87 -3.29
CA GLN A 104 8.20 3.91 -2.98
C GLN A 104 7.30 4.21 -4.19
N SER A 105 7.85 4.23 -5.40
CA SER A 105 7.09 4.40 -6.64
C SER A 105 6.08 3.26 -6.82
N VAL A 106 6.52 2.01 -6.67
CA VAL A 106 5.65 0.82 -6.76
C VAL A 106 4.54 0.86 -5.71
N LEU A 107 4.87 1.20 -4.45
CA LEU A 107 3.89 1.34 -3.36
C LEU A 107 2.82 2.40 -3.67
N ASN A 108 3.24 3.56 -4.17
CA ASN A 108 2.33 4.64 -4.51
C ASN A 108 1.39 4.24 -5.66
N GLN A 109 1.93 3.61 -6.70
CA GLN A 109 1.13 3.14 -7.83
C GLN A 109 0.18 2.01 -7.43
N ALA A 110 0.59 1.09 -6.55
CA ALA A 110 -0.28 0.06 -6.02
C ALA A 110 -1.49 0.66 -5.28
N ARG A 111 -1.26 1.67 -4.42
CA ARG A 111 -2.32 2.41 -3.73
C ARG A 111 -3.29 3.08 -4.72
N GLN A 112 -2.77 3.74 -5.76
CA GLN A 112 -3.57 4.37 -6.81
C GLN A 112 -4.42 3.36 -7.58
N ASN A 113 -3.94 2.13 -7.73
CA ASN A 113 -4.64 1.04 -8.39
C ASN A 113 -5.46 0.16 -7.45
N ASN A 114 -5.56 0.51 -6.16
CA ASN A 114 -6.25 -0.27 -5.12
C ASN A 114 -5.76 -1.72 -5.03
N MET A 115 -4.46 -1.93 -5.17
CA MET A 115 -3.80 -3.24 -5.12
C MET A 115 -2.96 -3.41 -3.87
N ARG A 116 -2.91 -4.62 -3.34
CA ARG A 116 -1.94 -5.02 -2.34
C ARG A 116 -0.70 -5.58 -3.02
N LEU A 117 0.44 -5.53 -2.33
CA LEU A 117 1.71 -6.01 -2.85
C LEU A 117 2.24 -7.16 -2.01
N ILE A 118 2.87 -8.10 -2.70
CA ILE A 118 3.78 -9.10 -2.14
C ILE A 118 5.13 -8.85 -2.80
N PHE A 119 6.14 -8.50 -2.03
CA PHE A 119 7.48 -8.31 -2.56
C PHE A 119 8.25 -9.62 -2.63
N LEU A 120 8.80 -9.91 -3.81
CA LEU A 120 9.76 -10.97 -4.03
C LEU A 120 11.16 -10.38 -3.91
N TRP A 121 11.86 -10.70 -2.84
CA TRP A 121 13.22 -10.23 -2.63
C TRP A 121 14.22 -11.03 -3.49
N PHE A 122 14.84 -10.35 -4.45
CA PHE A 122 15.93 -10.89 -5.26
C PHE A 122 17.27 -10.38 -4.70
N ALA A 123 17.96 -11.25 -3.99
CA ALA A 123 19.20 -10.91 -3.29
C ALA A 123 20.44 -11.28 -4.12
N THR A 124 21.15 -12.34 -3.68
CA THR A 124 22.43 -12.69 -4.26
C THR A 124 22.32 -13.41 -5.61
N TRP A 125 21.22 -14.13 -5.81
CA TRP A 125 21.09 -15.01 -6.98
C TRP A 125 19.64 -15.38 -7.25
N LYS A 126 19.29 -15.42 -8.53
CA LYS A 126 17.99 -15.90 -9.03
C LYS A 126 18.14 -16.44 -10.46
N ASN A 127 17.58 -17.62 -10.74
CA ASN A 127 17.44 -18.20 -12.08
C ASN A 127 18.75 -18.28 -12.89
N GLY A 128 19.72 -19.01 -12.41
CA GLY A 128 20.94 -19.28 -13.16
C GLY A 128 22.07 -18.26 -12.91
N SER A 129 22.43 -17.45 -13.89
CA SER A 129 23.58 -16.54 -13.82
C SER A 129 23.29 -15.11 -13.36
N ASN A 130 22.03 -14.81 -13.04
CA ASN A 130 21.67 -13.46 -12.63
C ASN A 130 22.05 -13.19 -11.18
N HIS A 131 22.76 -12.10 -10.95
CA HIS A 131 23.14 -11.57 -9.64
C HIS A 131 22.46 -10.23 -9.43
N TYR A 132 22.01 -9.98 -8.21
CA TYR A 132 21.30 -8.77 -7.81
C TYR A 132 21.97 -8.12 -6.59
N MET A 133 23.25 -8.38 -6.38
CA MET A 133 24.05 -7.78 -5.30
C MET A 133 24.45 -6.36 -5.65
N PRO A 134 24.68 -5.50 -4.66
CA PRO A 134 25.35 -4.21 -4.82
C PRO A 134 26.73 -4.37 -5.46
N GLU A 135 27.22 -3.31 -6.12
CA GLU A 135 28.59 -3.21 -6.62
C GLU A 135 29.60 -2.97 -5.49
#